data_9ed701d8a764d2e5b2a1f77171d28af7
#
_entry.id   9ed701d8a764d2e5b2a1f77171d28af7
#
_cell.length_a   1.000
_cell.length_b   1.000
_cell.length_c   1.000
_cell.angle_alpha   90.00
_cell.angle_beta   90.00
_cell.angle_gamma   90.00
#
_symmetry.space_group_name_H-M   'P 1'
#
loop_
_entity.id
_entity.type
_entity.pdbx_description
1 polymer ?
#
loop_
_entity_poly.entity_id
_entity_poly.type
_entity_poly.pdbx_seq_one_letter_code
_entity_poly.pdbx_strand_id
1 'polypeptide(L)'
;MKFIDKELKFPRLVVGGATSGVGKTSITSAIIYGIKKHGYSVQPFKVGPDYIDPSYLSAISKNDAKNLDVWLMGESELVQSFVRNSASDVSIIEGVMGYYDGFGGKTNYASTHHVASLLKAPTVLVLDASKAARSIAATALGFTKFHRNSRIIGIILNKIGSKKHEKMCRQALANLKVPILGSILKNSESLESRHLGLIPVREQK
;
A
#
# COMPACT_ATOMS: atom_id res chain seq x y z
N MET A 1 -42.09 10.32 -3.04
CA MET A 1 -40.76 10.74 -2.53
C MET A 1 -39.73 9.89 -3.26
N LYS A 2 -39.09 10.44 -4.32
CA LYS A 2 -38.08 9.71 -5.11
C LYS A 2 -36.77 9.76 -4.31
N PHE A 3 -36.38 8.65 -3.69
CA PHE A 3 -35.01 8.48 -3.22
C PHE A 3 -34.13 8.41 -4.46
N ILE A 4 -33.36 9.45 -4.70
CA ILE A 4 -32.29 9.43 -5.69
C ILE A 4 -31.22 8.53 -5.09
N ASP A 5 -31.09 7.31 -5.60
CA ASP A 5 -29.94 6.42 -5.33
C ASP A 5 -28.67 7.11 -5.83
N LYS A 6 -28.11 7.95 -4.97
CA LYS A 6 -26.79 8.54 -5.21
C LYS A 6 -25.79 7.45 -4.91
N GLU A 7 -25.28 6.79 -5.93
CA GLU A 7 -24.22 5.77 -5.78
C GLU A 7 -23.03 6.40 -5.08
N LEU A 8 -22.84 6.04 -3.80
CA LEU A 8 -21.72 6.56 -3.01
C LEU A 8 -20.42 5.96 -3.56
N LYS A 9 -19.62 6.80 -4.19
CA LYS A 9 -18.29 6.42 -4.71
C LYS A 9 -17.23 6.72 -3.64
N PHE A 10 -16.49 5.70 -3.26
CA PHE A 10 -15.34 5.80 -2.36
C PHE A 10 -14.06 5.51 -3.14
N PRO A 11 -13.43 6.52 -3.78
CA PRO A 11 -12.14 6.33 -4.44
C PRO A 11 -11.11 5.83 -3.43
N ARG A 12 -10.43 4.73 -3.73
CA ARG A 12 -9.52 4.08 -2.81
C ARG A 12 -8.40 3.34 -3.52
N LEU A 13 -7.25 3.27 -2.87
CA LEU A 13 -6.07 2.57 -3.34
C LEU A 13 -5.36 1.90 -2.17
N VAL A 14 -4.96 0.65 -2.34
CA VAL A 14 -4.09 -0.06 -1.40
C VAL A 14 -2.64 0.01 -1.89
N VAL A 15 -1.72 0.31 -0.99
CA VAL A 15 -0.27 0.19 -1.20
C VAL A 15 0.21 -1.04 -0.46
N GLY A 16 0.39 -2.14 -1.19
CA GLY A 16 0.88 -3.41 -0.66
C GLY A 16 2.37 -3.59 -0.92
N GLY A 17 3.04 -4.43 -0.15
CA GLY A 17 4.45 -4.76 -0.35
C GLY A 17 4.65 -6.25 -0.57
N ALA A 18 5.70 -6.65 -1.30
CA ALA A 18 6.04 -8.06 -1.42
C ALA A 18 6.48 -8.67 -0.08
N THR A 19 7.16 -7.88 0.75
CA THR A 19 7.60 -8.28 2.10
C THR A 19 7.53 -7.09 3.05
N SER A 20 7.84 -7.33 4.34
CA SER A 20 8.12 -6.24 5.27
C SER A 20 9.40 -5.50 4.84
N GLY A 21 9.54 -4.21 5.18
CA GLY A 21 10.74 -3.40 4.92
C GLY A 21 10.95 -2.99 3.45
N VAL A 22 10.02 -3.26 2.55
CA VAL A 22 10.13 -2.84 1.13
C VAL A 22 9.93 -1.34 0.90
N GLY A 23 9.60 -0.57 1.96
CA GLY A 23 9.41 0.88 1.89
C GLY A 23 7.97 1.33 1.63
N LYS A 24 6.99 0.53 2.06
CA LYS A 24 5.56 0.89 1.92
C LYS A 24 5.24 2.28 2.46
N THR A 25 5.64 2.57 3.71
CA THR A 25 5.30 3.81 4.39
C THR A 25 5.87 5.04 3.68
N SER A 26 7.13 5.00 3.25
CA SER A 26 7.74 6.09 2.47
C SER A 26 7.01 6.33 1.15
N ILE A 27 6.65 5.24 0.45
CA ILE A 27 5.94 5.32 -0.83
C ILE A 27 4.51 5.80 -0.63
N THR A 28 3.80 5.28 0.38
CA THR A 28 2.44 5.73 0.72
C THR A 28 2.43 7.22 1.07
N SER A 29 3.40 7.65 1.87
CA SER A 29 3.61 9.05 2.23
C SER A 29 3.84 9.94 1.01
N ALA A 30 4.69 9.50 0.09
CA ALA A 30 4.95 10.23 -1.15
C ALA A 30 3.71 10.32 -2.06
N ILE A 31 2.92 9.24 -2.15
CA ILE A 31 1.65 9.23 -2.90
C ILE A 31 0.66 10.23 -2.26
N ILE A 32 0.47 10.19 -0.95
CA ILE A 32 -0.40 11.12 -0.22
C ILE A 32 0.04 12.56 -0.45
N TYR A 33 1.34 12.84 -0.31
CA TYR A 33 1.90 14.18 -0.55
C TYR A 33 1.62 14.64 -1.98
N GLY A 34 1.86 13.79 -2.99
CA GLY A 34 1.61 14.10 -4.39
C GLY A 34 0.14 14.42 -4.67
N ILE A 35 -0.78 13.63 -4.16
CA ILE A 35 -2.24 13.84 -4.30
C ILE A 35 -2.64 15.18 -3.68
N LYS A 36 -2.16 15.47 -2.47
CA LYS A 36 -2.44 16.74 -1.78
C LYS A 36 -1.87 17.95 -2.51
N LYS A 37 -0.67 17.83 -3.09
CA LYS A 37 -0.07 18.89 -3.91
C LYS A 37 -0.93 19.26 -5.12
N HIS A 38 -1.75 18.33 -5.61
CA HIS A 38 -2.74 18.58 -6.67
C HIS A 38 -4.10 19.08 -6.15
N GLY A 39 -4.22 19.41 -4.88
CA GLY A 39 -5.41 20.03 -4.29
C GLY A 39 -6.47 19.03 -3.78
N TYR A 40 -6.21 17.72 -3.82
CA TYR A 40 -7.15 16.72 -3.33
C TYR A 40 -6.94 16.41 -1.84
N SER A 41 -8.04 16.17 -1.13
CA SER A 41 -8.03 15.68 0.24
C SER A 41 -7.80 14.16 0.26
N VAL A 42 -7.02 13.69 1.25
CA VAL A 42 -6.70 12.26 1.39
C VAL A 42 -7.08 11.78 2.78
N GLN A 43 -7.85 10.69 2.84
CA GLN A 43 -8.04 9.94 4.08
C GLN A 43 -7.06 8.75 4.11
N PRO A 44 -6.08 8.76 5.01
CA PRO A 44 -5.17 7.64 5.17
C PRO A 44 -5.77 6.54 6.04
N PHE A 45 -5.43 5.30 5.70
CA PHE A 45 -5.71 4.12 6.50
C PHE A 45 -4.46 3.23 6.60
N LYS A 46 -4.37 2.47 7.68
CA LYS A 46 -3.35 1.43 7.89
C LYS A 46 -4.00 0.09 8.15
N VAL A 47 -3.55 -0.95 7.43
CA VAL A 47 -3.97 -2.32 7.71
C VAL A 47 -3.26 -2.82 8.97
N GLY A 48 -4.01 -3.45 9.88
CA GLY A 48 -3.50 -4.01 11.14
C GLY A 48 -3.43 -3.00 12.29
N PRO A 49 -3.03 -3.46 13.49
CA PRO A 49 -3.07 -2.68 14.73
C PRO A 49 -1.76 -1.88 14.93
N ASP A 50 -1.35 -1.11 13.94
CA ASP A 50 -0.15 -0.29 13.97
C ASP A 50 -0.46 1.12 14.47
N TYR A 51 0.45 1.74 15.23
CA TYR A 51 0.32 3.13 15.70
C TYR A 51 1.48 4.03 15.26
N ILE A 52 2.58 3.45 14.77
CA ILE A 52 3.77 4.19 14.33
C ILE A 52 3.56 4.74 12.91
N ASP A 53 3.31 3.84 11.95
CA ASP A 53 3.09 4.22 10.55
C ASP A 53 1.92 5.20 10.38
N PRO A 54 0.76 5.03 11.08
CA PRO A 54 -0.32 6.02 11.06
C PRO A 54 0.10 7.43 11.42
N SER A 55 1.11 7.61 12.29
CA SER A 55 1.59 8.95 12.67
C SER A 55 2.18 9.72 11.49
N TYR A 56 2.94 9.04 10.61
CA TYR A 56 3.48 9.63 9.38
C TYR A 56 2.37 9.97 8.38
N LEU A 57 1.45 9.03 8.19
CA LEU A 57 0.34 9.21 7.27
C LEU A 57 -0.55 10.38 7.69
N SER A 58 -0.83 10.51 8.99
CA SER A 58 -1.59 11.63 9.57
C SER A 58 -0.86 12.97 9.40
N ALA A 59 0.44 12.99 9.68
CA ALA A 59 1.25 14.21 9.58
C ALA A 59 1.23 14.76 8.14
N ILE A 60 1.31 13.90 7.13
CA ILE A 60 1.35 14.29 5.72
C ILE A 60 -0.04 14.60 5.19
N SER A 61 -1.04 13.77 5.49
CA SER A 61 -2.41 13.96 5.00
C SER A 61 -3.12 15.14 5.67
N LYS A 62 -2.76 15.49 6.91
CA LYS A 62 -3.47 16.38 7.82
C LYS A 62 -4.86 15.84 8.21
N ASN A 63 -5.06 14.55 8.08
CA ASN A 63 -6.21 13.78 8.54
C ASN A 63 -5.72 12.62 9.39
N ASP A 64 -6.42 12.32 10.47
CA ASP A 64 -6.07 11.19 11.32
C ASP A 64 -6.16 9.87 10.57
N ALA A 65 -5.06 9.15 10.46
CA ALA A 65 -5.04 7.81 9.90
C ALA A 65 -5.84 6.85 10.79
N LYS A 66 -6.64 5.99 10.16
CA LYS A 66 -7.46 5.00 10.86
C LYS A 66 -6.94 3.59 10.58
N ASN A 67 -6.98 2.73 11.59
CA ASN A 67 -6.59 1.34 11.43
C ASN A 67 -7.76 0.52 10.87
N LEU A 68 -7.43 -0.42 9.98
CA LEU A 68 -8.34 -1.41 9.42
C LEU A 68 -7.82 -2.79 9.80
N ASP A 69 -8.29 -3.33 10.90
CA ASP A 69 -7.85 -4.60 11.45
C ASP A 69 -9.00 -5.61 11.47
N VAL A 70 -8.92 -6.61 10.58
CA VAL A 70 -9.94 -7.67 10.49
C VAL A 70 -9.99 -8.53 11.75
N TRP A 71 -8.84 -8.75 12.38
CA TRP A 71 -8.75 -9.60 13.57
C TRP A 71 -9.47 -8.97 14.77
N LEU A 72 -9.28 -7.67 14.98
CA LEU A 72 -9.84 -6.97 16.14
C LEU A 72 -11.31 -6.55 15.93
N MET A 73 -11.69 -6.15 14.73
CA MET A 73 -13.02 -5.58 14.49
C MET A 73 -13.96 -6.46 13.66
N GLY A 74 -13.44 -7.51 13.03
CA GLY A 74 -14.21 -8.34 12.09
C GLY A 74 -14.45 -7.67 10.74
N GLU A 75 -14.89 -8.45 9.76
CA GLU A 75 -15.04 -8.00 8.36
C GLU A 75 -16.10 -6.92 8.20
N SER A 76 -17.27 -7.11 8.82
CA SER A 76 -18.39 -6.17 8.72
C SER A 76 -18.04 -4.80 9.28
N GLU A 77 -17.47 -4.76 10.49
CA GLU A 77 -17.10 -3.52 11.15
C GLU A 77 -15.93 -2.82 10.42
N LEU A 78 -14.99 -3.59 9.87
CA LEU A 78 -13.93 -3.02 9.04
C LEU A 78 -14.51 -2.24 7.84
N VAL A 79 -15.45 -2.84 7.11
CA VAL A 79 -16.10 -2.17 5.96
C VAL A 79 -16.87 -0.94 6.41
N GLN A 80 -17.63 -1.03 7.50
CA GLN A 80 -18.38 0.10 8.05
C GLN A 80 -17.45 1.22 8.53
N SER A 81 -16.35 0.87 9.21
CA SER A 81 -15.33 1.83 9.65
C SER A 81 -14.69 2.55 8.46
N PHE A 82 -14.36 1.81 7.40
CA PHE A 82 -13.86 2.40 6.17
C PHE A 82 -14.87 3.40 5.59
N VAL A 83 -16.12 3.02 5.42
CA VAL A 83 -17.18 3.88 4.85
C VAL A 83 -17.39 5.14 5.69
N ARG A 84 -17.50 5.00 7.02
CA ARG A 84 -17.70 6.14 7.93
C ARG A 84 -16.56 7.16 7.88
N ASN A 85 -15.34 6.72 7.62
CA ASN A 85 -14.17 7.59 7.62
C ASN A 85 -13.73 8.03 6.21
N SER A 86 -14.38 7.58 5.12
CA SER A 86 -13.98 7.89 3.74
C SER A 86 -14.68 9.13 3.18
N ALA A 87 -14.63 10.25 3.91
CA ALA A 87 -15.25 11.53 3.48
C ALA A 87 -14.34 12.38 2.57
N SER A 88 -13.05 12.05 2.45
CA SER A 88 -12.09 12.76 1.58
C SER A 88 -12.24 12.35 0.11
N ASP A 89 -11.61 13.11 -0.80
CA ASP A 89 -11.65 12.84 -2.24
C ASP A 89 -11.10 11.45 -2.58
N VAL A 90 -10.12 10.95 -1.83
CA VAL A 90 -9.55 9.61 -2.01
C VAL A 90 -9.06 9.03 -0.68
N SER A 91 -9.22 7.71 -0.53
CA SER A 91 -8.68 6.93 0.57
C SER A 91 -7.42 6.18 0.14
N ILE A 92 -6.32 6.36 0.88
CA ILE A 92 -5.07 5.62 0.66
C ILE A 92 -4.84 4.68 1.83
N ILE A 93 -4.72 3.39 1.53
CA ILE A 93 -4.65 2.32 2.52
C ILE A 93 -3.25 1.71 2.47
N GLU A 94 -2.46 1.92 3.51
CA GLU A 94 -1.16 1.26 3.62
C GLU A 94 -1.31 -0.16 4.15
N GLY A 95 -0.70 -1.12 3.46
CA GLY A 95 -0.68 -2.52 3.86
C GLY A 95 0.28 -2.81 5.01
N VAL A 96 0.10 -3.96 5.63
CA VAL A 96 0.96 -4.53 6.67
C VAL A 96 1.79 -5.67 6.11
N MET A 97 3.00 -5.89 6.61
CA MET A 97 3.90 -7.01 6.22
C MET A 97 3.98 -7.23 4.70
N GLY A 98 4.03 -8.45 4.21
CA GLY A 98 3.83 -8.79 2.81
C GLY A 98 2.34 -8.85 2.46
N TYR A 99 2.03 -8.66 1.18
CA TYR A 99 0.66 -8.51 0.69
C TYR A 99 -0.27 -9.67 1.04
N TYR A 100 0.27 -10.89 1.07
CA TYR A 100 -0.46 -12.11 1.43
C TYR A 100 -0.19 -12.58 2.86
N ASP A 101 0.69 -11.90 3.61
CA ASP A 101 1.02 -12.27 4.98
C ASP A 101 -0.13 -11.85 5.90
N GLY A 102 -0.75 -12.82 6.54
CA GLY A 102 -1.88 -12.64 7.44
C GLY A 102 -1.76 -13.52 8.68
N PHE A 103 -2.87 -13.90 9.25
CA PHE A 103 -2.90 -14.80 10.40
C PHE A 103 -2.59 -16.24 9.98
N GLY A 104 -1.39 -16.70 10.30
CA GLY A 104 -0.90 -18.03 9.94
C GLY A 104 -0.52 -18.17 8.47
N GLY A 105 0.02 -19.33 8.09
CA GLY A 105 0.56 -19.57 6.74
C GLY A 105 -0.40 -20.26 5.76
N LYS A 106 -1.63 -20.57 6.17
CA LYS A 106 -2.56 -21.39 5.37
C LYS A 106 -3.62 -20.58 4.62
N THR A 107 -3.91 -19.38 5.08
CA THR A 107 -4.97 -18.53 4.52
C THR A 107 -4.50 -17.09 4.37
N ASN A 108 -5.25 -16.28 3.59
CA ASN A 108 -5.00 -14.85 3.47
C ASN A 108 -5.72 -14.03 4.57
N TYR A 109 -6.30 -14.69 5.60
CA TYR A 109 -7.06 -14.00 6.64
C TYR A 109 -6.21 -12.95 7.35
N ALA A 110 -6.78 -11.77 7.56
CA ALA A 110 -6.14 -10.60 8.16
C ALA A 110 -4.90 -10.04 7.41
N SER A 111 -4.65 -10.49 6.17
CA SER A 111 -3.59 -9.91 5.32
C SER A 111 -4.02 -8.61 4.64
N THR A 112 -3.07 -7.90 4.06
CA THR A 112 -3.33 -6.75 3.17
C THR A 112 -4.24 -7.15 1.99
N HIS A 113 -4.03 -8.33 1.40
CA HIS A 113 -4.89 -8.88 0.35
C HIS A 113 -6.33 -9.08 0.84
N HIS A 114 -6.53 -9.57 2.05
CA HIS A 114 -7.87 -9.76 2.61
C HIS A 114 -8.63 -8.43 2.71
N VAL A 115 -8.00 -7.40 3.30
CA VAL A 115 -8.59 -6.06 3.41
C VAL A 115 -8.87 -5.46 2.02
N ALA A 116 -7.90 -5.58 1.08
CA ALA A 116 -8.09 -5.12 -0.29
C ALA A 116 -9.28 -5.81 -0.98
N SER A 117 -9.50 -7.10 -0.71
CA SER A 117 -10.61 -7.89 -1.26
C SER A 117 -11.95 -7.47 -0.67
N LEU A 118 -12.05 -7.33 0.65
CA LEU A 118 -13.26 -6.86 1.34
C LEU A 118 -13.71 -5.48 0.82
N LEU A 119 -12.75 -4.59 0.69
CA LEU A 119 -12.99 -3.24 0.20
C LEU A 119 -13.09 -3.16 -1.33
N LYS A 120 -12.90 -4.27 -2.07
CA LYS A 120 -12.79 -4.28 -3.54
C LYS A 120 -11.82 -3.21 -4.05
N ALA A 121 -10.73 -2.98 -3.33
CA ALA A 121 -9.75 -1.92 -3.60
C ALA A 121 -8.69 -2.39 -4.61
N PRO A 122 -8.35 -1.59 -5.62
CA PRO A 122 -7.17 -1.84 -6.43
C PRO A 122 -5.91 -1.69 -5.58
N THR A 123 -4.87 -2.43 -5.93
CA THR A 123 -3.59 -2.45 -5.20
C THR A 123 -2.44 -2.06 -6.09
N VAL A 124 -1.57 -1.18 -5.61
CA VAL A 124 -0.21 -0.97 -6.13
C VAL A 124 0.74 -1.79 -5.28
N LEU A 125 1.50 -2.66 -5.94
CA LEU A 125 2.47 -3.54 -5.28
C LEU A 125 3.87 -2.93 -5.29
N VAL A 126 4.48 -2.79 -4.12
CA VAL A 126 5.86 -2.35 -3.95
C VAL A 126 6.78 -3.56 -3.93
N LEU A 127 7.78 -3.56 -4.80
CA LEU A 127 8.82 -4.57 -4.89
C LEU A 127 10.19 -3.97 -4.54
N ASP A 128 10.93 -4.63 -3.64
CA ASP A 128 12.33 -4.31 -3.38
C ASP A 128 13.19 -4.90 -4.51
N ALA A 129 13.78 -4.04 -5.31
CA ALA A 129 14.64 -4.43 -6.42
C ALA A 129 16.13 -4.52 -6.06
N SER A 130 16.55 -4.16 -4.82
CA SER A 130 17.96 -3.98 -4.44
C SER A 130 18.85 -5.20 -4.71
N LYS A 131 18.28 -6.41 -4.68
CA LYS A 131 19.00 -7.68 -4.86
C LYS A 131 18.45 -8.52 -6.02
N ALA A 132 17.72 -7.92 -6.96
CA ALA A 132 17.09 -8.63 -8.06
C ALA A 132 17.27 -7.88 -9.38
N ALA A 133 17.43 -8.63 -10.47
CA ALA A 133 17.34 -8.14 -11.84
C ALA A 133 16.18 -8.85 -12.54
N ARG A 134 16.45 -9.93 -13.30
CA ARG A 134 15.40 -10.68 -13.98
C ARG A 134 14.45 -11.42 -13.02
N SER A 135 14.93 -11.86 -11.86
CA SER A 135 14.13 -12.57 -10.86
C SER A 135 12.98 -11.72 -10.30
N ILE A 136 13.03 -10.38 -10.42
CA ILE A 136 11.93 -9.49 -10.02
C ILE A 136 10.64 -9.84 -10.80
N ALA A 137 10.75 -10.33 -12.03
CA ALA A 137 9.62 -10.74 -12.85
C ALA A 137 8.94 -12.00 -12.30
N ALA A 138 9.71 -12.96 -11.79
CA ALA A 138 9.15 -14.14 -11.13
C ALA A 138 8.40 -13.77 -9.86
N THR A 139 8.97 -12.87 -9.04
CA THR A 139 8.31 -12.31 -7.86
C THR A 139 7.00 -11.62 -8.23
N ALA A 140 7.04 -10.70 -9.18
CA ALA A 140 5.85 -9.97 -9.62
C ALA A 140 4.77 -10.89 -10.20
N LEU A 141 5.17 -11.89 -11.01
CA LEU A 141 4.26 -12.91 -11.55
C LEU A 141 3.60 -13.70 -10.43
N GLY A 142 4.39 -14.14 -9.43
CA GLY A 142 3.86 -14.83 -8.26
C GLY A 142 2.77 -14.01 -7.58
N PHE A 143 3.08 -12.78 -7.20
CA PHE A 143 2.09 -11.91 -6.53
C PHE A 143 0.83 -11.66 -7.35
N THR A 144 0.95 -11.49 -8.66
CA THR A 144 -0.20 -11.20 -9.53
C THR A 144 -1.06 -12.43 -9.84
N LYS A 145 -0.52 -13.64 -9.67
CA LYS A 145 -1.18 -14.92 -10.01
C LYS A 145 -1.47 -15.81 -8.83
N PHE A 146 -0.88 -15.55 -7.66
CA PHE A 146 -1.01 -16.39 -6.47
C PHE A 146 -2.47 -16.53 -6.00
N HIS A 147 -3.25 -15.46 -6.11
CA HIS A 147 -4.66 -15.50 -5.75
C HIS A 147 -5.54 -14.96 -6.88
N ARG A 148 -6.63 -15.68 -7.19
CA ARG A 148 -7.52 -15.39 -8.32
C ARG A 148 -8.15 -13.99 -8.27
N ASN A 149 -8.47 -13.50 -7.07
CA ASN A 149 -9.12 -12.20 -6.86
C ASN A 149 -8.12 -11.07 -6.58
N SER A 150 -6.83 -11.27 -6.83
CA SER A 150 -5.84 -10.23 -6.65
C SER A 150 -6.05 -9.11 -7.68
N ARG A 151 -6.23 -7.89 -7.19
CA ARG A 151 -6.44 -6.69 -8.03
C ARG A 151 -5.19 -5.81 -8.02
N ILE A 152 -4.03 -6.39 -8.28
CA ILE A 152 -2.79 -5.63 -8.45
C ILE A 152 -2.83 -4.94 -9.81
N ILE A 153 -2.95 -3.61 -9.78
CA ILE A 153 -3.11 -2.77 -10.98
C ILE A 153 -1.83 -2.07 -11.41
N GLY A 154 -0.79 -2.12 -10.59
CA GLY A 154 0.50 -1.49 -10.87
C GLY A 154 1.60 -1.93 -9.93
N ILE A 155 2.84 -1.73 -10.34
CA ILE A 155 4.03 -2.07 -9.58
C ILE A 155 4.89 -0.82 -9.39
N ILE A 156 5.44 -0.63 -8.21
CA ILE A 156 6.51 0.33 -7.92
C ILE A 156 7.78 -0.46 -7.58
N LEU A 157 8.86 -0.16 -8.29
CA LEU A 157 10.18 -0.72 -8.02
C LEU A 157 10.92 0.18 -7.04
N ASN A 158 11.18 -0.32 -5.84
CA ASN A 158 11.94 0.43 -4.83
C ASN A 158 13.38 -0.05 -4.73
N LYS A 159 14.26 0.80 -4.23
CA LYS A 159 15.69 0.55 -3.99
C LYS A 159 16.44 0.14 -5.25
N ILE A 160 16.14 0.76 -6.38
CA ILE A 160 16.87 0.62 -7.63
C ILE A 160 18.30 1.13 -7.47
N GLY A 161 19.30 0.34 -7.86
CA GLY A 161 20.71 0.71 -7.67
C GLY A 161 21.28 1.69 -8.70
N SER A 162 20.73 1.72 -9.92
CA SER A 162 21.19 2.58 -11.03
C SER A 162 20.19 2.63 -12.18
N LYS A 163 20.33 3.58 -13.09
CA LYS A 163 19.53 3.64 -14.35
C LYS A 163 19.67 2.36 -15.19
N LYS A 164 20.87 1.76 -15.24
CA LYS A 164 21.09 0.48 -15.94
C LYS A 164 20.30 -0.64 -15.28
N HIS A 165 20.31 -0.70 -13.96
CA HIS A 165 19.55 -1.67 -13.18
C HIS A 165 18.04 -1.50 -13.37
N GLU A 166 17.53 -0.27 -13.35
CA GLU A 166 16.13 0.03 -13.66
C GLU A 166 15.73 -0.51 -15.04
N LYS A 167 16.55 -0.23 -16.08
CA LYS A 167 16.29 -0.73 -17.43
C LYS A 167 16.19 -2.25 -17.46
N MET A 168 17.09 -2.96 -16.78
CA MET A 168 17.05 -4.43 -16.69
C MET A 168 15.77 -4.93 -16.02
N CYS A 169 15.36 -4.34 -14.91
CA CYS A 169 14.11 -4.70 -14.20
C CYS A 169 12.88 -4.43 -15.08
N ARG A 170 12.82 -3.28 -15.75
CA ARG A 170 11.71 -2.94 -16.67
C ARG A 170 11.64 -3.92 -17.86
N GLN A 171 12.76 -4.29 -18.45
CA GLN A 171 12.80 -5.29 -19.51
C GLN A 171 12.32 -6.66 -19.03
N ALA A 172 12.71 -7.08 -17.82
CA ALA A 172 12.26 -8.34 -17.24
C ALA A 172 10.74 -8.37 -17.03
N LEU A 173 10.15 -7.24 -16.64
CA LEU A 173 8.72 -7.10 -16.35
C LEU A 173 7.87 -6.79 -17.59
N ALA A 174 8.46 -6.56 -18.77
CA ALA A 174 7.74 -6.09 -19.96
C ALA A 174 6.61 -7.06 -20.42
N ASN A 175 6.74 -8.35 -20.16
CA ASN A 175 5.74 -9.36 -20.52
C ASN A 175 4.61 -9.51 -19.48
N LEU A 176 4.69 -8.82 -18.33
CA LEU A 176 3.62 -8.81 -17.36
C LEU A 176 2.57 -7.76 -17.78
N LYS A 177 1.30 -8.16 -17.76
CA LYS A 177 0.17 -7.26 -18.08
C LYS A 177 -0.11 -6.24 -16.95
N VAL A 178 0.87 -5.94 -16.10
CA VAL A 178 0.76 -4.98 -14.99
C VAL A 178 1.79 -3.88 -15.19
N PRO A 179 1.39 -2.61 -15.28
CA PRO A 179 2.31 -1.51 -15.55
C PRO A 179 3.26 -1.24 -14.38
N ILE A 180 4.47 -0.81 -14.70
CA ILE A 180 5.41 -0.23 -13.72
C ILE A 180 5.10 1.25 -13.61
N LEU A 181 4.49 1.65 -12.50
CA LEU A 181 4.06 3.02 -12.23
C LEU A 181 5.21 3.96 -11.88
N GLY A 182 6.29 3.40 -11.32
CA GLY A 182 7.45 4.19 -10.94
C GLY A 182 8.61 3.34 -10.42
N SER A 183 9.76 3.99 -10.27
CA SER A 183 10.95 3.41 -9.68
C SER A 183 11.65 4.44 -8.78
N ILE A 184 12.18 3.98 -7.63
CA ILE A 184 12.84 4.81 -6.63
C ILE A 184 14.26 4.29 -6.45
N LEU A 185 15.24 5.19 -6.49
CA LEU A 185 16.65 4.86 -6.29
C LEU A 185 16.94 4.53 -4.82
N LYS A 186 17.88 3.63 -4.60
CA LYS A 186 18.29 3.17 -3.24
C LYS A 186 18.78 4.30 -2.34
N ASN A 187 19.40 5.33 -2.92
CA ASN A 187 19.99 6.45 -2.19
C ASN A 187 19.05 7.67 -2.11
N SER A 188 17.76 7.53 -2.47
CA SER A 188 16.78 8.55 -2.14
C SER A 188 16.60 8.60 -0.62
N GLU A 189 16.32 9.78 -0.08
CA GLU A 189 16.05 9.98 1.32
C GLU A 189 14.96 8.99 1.78
N SER A 190 15.21 8.31 2.89
CA SER A 190 14.29 7.35 3.49
C SER A 190 13.97 7.76 4.92
N LEU A 191 12.78 7.41 5.39
CA LEU A 191 12.43 7.60 6.79
C LEU A 191 13.36 6.76 7.67
N GLU A 192 13.80 7.32 8.79
CA GLU A 192 14.63 6.61 9.77
C GLU A 192 13.86 5.42 10.35
N SER A 193 14.54 4.30 10.50
CA SER A 193 13.94 3.06 11.00
C SER A 193 14.73 2.50 12.19
N ARG A 194 13.99 1.85 13.11
CA ARG A 194 14.53 1.03 14.21
C ARG A 194 14.30 -0.46 13.92
N HIS A 195 14.80 -1.34 14.78
CA HIS A 195 14.57 -2.79 14.67
C HIS A 195 13.09 -3.20 14.58
N LEU A 196 12.20 -2.45 15.21
CA LEU A 196 10.75 -2.69 15.24
C LEU A 196 9.93 -1.76 14.34
N GLY A 197 10.55 -1.12 13.33
CA GLY A 197 9.85 -0.22 12.41
C GLY A 197 10.41 1.20 12.38
N LEU A 198 9.60 2.17 11.95
CA LEU A 198 9.98 3.58 11.88
C LEU A 198 10.02 4.25 13.28
N ILE A 199 10.78 5.33 13.40
CA ILE A 199 10.76 6.19 14.59
C ILE A 199 9.48 7.02 14.55
N PRO A 200 8.66 7.07 15.63
CA PRO A 200 7.46 7.92 15.65
C PRO A 200 7.77 9.38 15.32
N VAL A 201 6.90 10.06 14.58
CA VAL A 201 7.09 11.45 14.14
C VAL A 201 7.38 12.39 15.31
N ARG A 202 6.77 12.15 16.48
CA ARG A 202 6.97 12.97 17.69
C ARG A 202 8.36 12.82 18.33
N GLU A 203 9.11 11.78 17.97
CA GLU A 203 10.45 11.50 18.51
C GLU A 203 11.56 11.87 17.51
N GLN A 204 11.22 12.34 16.32
CA GLN A 204 12.19 12.89 15.38
C GLN A 204 12.57 14.31 15.81
N LYS A 205 13.87 14.53 16.03
CA LYS A 205 14.45 15.85 16.38
C LYS A 205 14.67 16.70 15.13
#